data_e3fe46e466edf914606c4c58833dec97
#
_entry.id   e3fe46e466edf914606c4c58833dec97
#
_cell.length_a   1.000
_cell.length_b   1.000
_cell.length_c   1.000
_cell.angle_alpha   90.00
_cell.angle_beta   90.00
_cell.angle_gamma   90.00
#
_symmetry.space_group_name_H-M   'P 1'
#
loop_
_entity.id
_entity.type
_entity.pdbx_description
1 polymer ?
#
loop_
_entity_poly.entity_id
_entity_poly.type
_entity_poly.pdbx_seq_one_letter_code
_entity_poly.pdbx_strand_id
1 'polypeptide(L)'
;DEISDLVKDFGGTLSGEHGDGIVRGVWNEKMFGPDIYKLFQELKATFDPNGLMNPNKIIDTPAMDQNLRYGPDYRAVTQPSKLDFSIDTDFAGAIEMCNGMGACRKLEGHMCPSYIATRDEEHSTRGRANLLRAAMSGKMPEITMTSKRLFEAMDLCLECKGCKAECESGVDMAKIKYEFLDQYHKANGTPLRNRVFGHINRLSAWGSRTAPFSNLMASNPIGKIMTQMVLGIHPKRNPPKFVRNTFAKWFKARGSSSRRAASVQATNTVVLLNDTYMNYNYPEIGRAAVALLEAAGLNVVLSETQCCGRPMISKGLLDDATSNAIANVNQLYAYAEQGIPVIGCEPSCLLTFRDEYPELVRDEKAKKVAANSFMIDEFLVKLQEDGKLKLDLGKLEKKVLFQAHCHQKADMGTAVSMAALRLAPGYQVELVNAGCCGMAGSFGYEKEHYDISMKIGEESLFPAIRAKDS
;
A
#
# COMPACT_ATOMS: atom_id res chain seq x y z
N ASP A 1 -12.38 0.24 36.45
CA ASP A 1 -12.43 0.59 37.89
C ASP A 1 -11.04 0.89 38.45
N GLU A 2 -10.04 0.03 38.32
CA GLU A 2 -8.68 0.24 38.84
C GLU A 2 -8.06 1.59 38.44
N ILE A 3 -8.19 1.95 37.15
CA ILE A 3 -7.67 3.24 36.65
C ILE A 3 -8.38 4.41 37.32
N SER A 4 -9.71 4.33 37.54
CA SER A 4 -10.46 5.40 38.20
C SER A 4 -10.09 5.53 39.69
N ASP A 5 -9.76 4.42 40.38
CA ASP A 5 -9.24 4.42 41.74
C ASP A 5 -7.87 5.12 41.80
N LEU A 6 -6.95 4.71 40.91
CA LEU A 6 -5.62 5.31 40.85
C LEU A 6 -5.67 6.82 40.59
N VAL A 7 -6.50 7.25 39.62
CA VAL A 7 -6.66 8.69 39.29
C VAL A 7 -7.18 9.46 40.51
N LYS A 8 -8.13 8.90 41.23
CA LYS A 8 -8.69 9.51 42.46
C LYS A 8 -7.66 9.59 43.58
N ASP A 9 -6.88 8.54 43.80
CA ASP A 9 -5.86 8.47 44.85
C ASP A 9 -4.75 9.53 44.60
N PHE A 10 -4.43 9.83 43.36
CA PHE A 10 -3.49 10.91 42.98
C PHE A 10 -4.14 12.31 42.91
N GLY A 11 -5.43 12.45 43.28
CA GLY A 11 -6.13 13.74 43.19
C GLY A 11 -6.38 14.24 41.80
N GLY A 12 -6.36 13.34 40.81
CA GLY A 12 -6.60 13.65 39.39
C GLY A 12 -8.08 13.66 39.03
N THR A 13 -8.37 13.91 37.76
CA THR A 13 -9.71 13.83 37.16
C THR A 13 -9.71 12.92 35.93
N LEU A 14 -10.81 12.20 35.69
CA LEU A 14 -10.99 11.35 34.54
C LEU A 14 -11.26 12.13 33.24
N SER A 15 -11.66 13.40 33.34
CA SER A 15 -11.96 14.26 32.23
C SER A 15 -11.43 15.68 32.49
N GLY A 16 -10.34 16.05 31.84
CA GLY A 16 -9.77 17.41 31.91
C GLY A 16 -10.49 18.38 30.95
N GLU A 17 -10.49 18.08 29.67
CA GLU A 17 -10.99 18.97 28.60
C GLU A 17 -12.26 18.47 27.92
N HIS A 18 -12.38 17.16 27.73
CA HIS A 18 -13.34 16.56 26.79
C HIS A 18 -14.72 16.26 27.38
N GLY A 19 -14.91 16.49 28.68
CA GLY A 19 -16.14 16.13 29.39
C GLY A 19 -16.30 14.61 29.62
N ASP A 20 -17.17 14.23 30.57
CA ASP A 20 -17.34 12.82 30.92
C ASP A 20 -18.22 12.04 29.96
N GLY A 21 -19.24 12.73 29.39
CA GLY A 21 -20.16 12.13 28.44
C GLY A 21 -20.92 10.93 29.04
N ILE A 22 -21.06 9.88 28.22
CA ILE A 22 -21.67 8.60 28.62
C ILE A 22 -20.60 7.68 29.23
N VAL A 23 -19.42 7.62 28.64
CA VAL A 23 -18.40 6.62 28.97
C VAL A 23 -17.77 6.82 30.33
N ARG A 24 -17.51 8.07 30.72
CA ARG A 24 -16.86 8.41 32.00
C ARG A 24 -17.86 8.75 33.11
N GLY A 25 -19.09 9.10 32.76
CA GLY A 25 -20.13 9.52 33.71
C GLY A 25 -20.45 8.46 34.77
N VAL A 26 -20.19 7.18 34.49
CA VAL A 26 -20.38 6.08 35.48
C VAL A 26 -19.51 6.22 36.70
N TRP A 27 -18.40 6.97 36.64
CA TRP A 27 -17.50 7.20 37.76
C TRP A 27 -17.69 8.55 38.44
N ASN A 28 -18.62 9.41 37.97
CA ASN A 28 -18.77 10.74 38.52
C ASN A 28 -19.15 10.74 40.00
N GLU A 29 -20.05 9.86 40.41
CA GLU A 29 -20.37 9.71 41.84
C GLU A 29 -19.16 9.26 42.67
N LYS A 30 -18.35 8.32 42.14
CA LYS A 30 -17.11 7.85 42.77
C LYS A 30 -16.07 8.96 42.86
N MET A 31 -15.92 9.78 41.84
CA MET A 31 -14.92 10.86 41.77
C MET A 31 -15.26 12.06 42.62
N PHE A 32 -16.52 12.50 42.59
CA PHE A 32 -16.96 13.72 43.28
C PHE A 32 -17.64 13.48 44.61
N GLY A 33 -18.01 12.24 44.91
CA GLY A 33 -18.78 11.86 46.10
C GLY A 33 -20.29 12.06 45.92
N PRO A 34 -21.10 11.37 46.76
CA PRO A 34 -22.58 11.35 46.59
C PRO A 34 -23.22 12.73 46.73
N ASP A 35 -22.72 13.60 47.62
CA ASP A 35 -23.31 14.92 47.86
C ASP A 35 -23.17 15.83 46.63
N ILE A 36 -21.97 15.87 46.05
CA ILE A 36 -21.72 16.69 44.83
C ILE A 36 -22.45 16.07 43.61
N TYR A 37 -22.45 14.76 43.50
CA TYR A 37 -23.16 14.08 42.41
C TYR A 37 -24.69 14.35 42.49
N LYS A 38 -25.27 14.40 43.67
CA LYS A 38 -26.66 14.81 43.86
C LYS A 38 -26.93 16.24 43.40
N LEU A 39 -26.00 17.17 43.67
CA LEU A 39 -26.09 18.55 43.15
C LEU A 39 -26.08 18.61 41.61
N PHE A 40 -25.32 17.74 40.95
CA PHE A 40 -25.35 17.64 39.48
C PHE A 40 -26.72 17.19 38.98
N GLN A 41 -27.37 16.23 39.66
CA GLN A 41 -28.71 15.76 39.34
C GLN A 41 -29.76 16.87 39.56
N GLU A 42 -29.70 17.58 40.70
CA GLU A 42 -30.58 18.71 40.99
C GLU A 42 -30.44 19.86 39.99
N LEU A 43 -29.22 20.20 39.61
CA LEU A 43 -28.94 21.19 38.59
C LEU A 43 -29.57 20.79 37.23
N LYS A 44 -29.36 19.53 36.83
CA LYS A 44 -29.96 19.00 35.59
C LYS A 44 -31.46 19.05 35.64
N ALA A 45 -32.08 18.62 36.70
CA ALA A 45 -33.55 18.63 36.86
C ALA A 45 -34.13 20.03 36.89
N THR A 46 -33.36 21.04 37.37
CA THR A 46 -33.81 22.45 37.38
C THR A 46 -33.91 23.02 35.95
N PHE A 47 -32.92 22.71 35.08
CA PHE A 47 -32.91 23.24 33.73
C PHE A 47 -33.57 22.33 32.69
N ASP A 48 -33.75 21.06 32.98
CA ASP A 48 -34.34 20.06 32.09
C ASP A 48 -35.24 19.10 32.88
N PRO A 49 -36.34 19.58 33.45
CA PRO A 49 -37.21 18.77 34.30
C PRO A 49 -37.86 17.57 33.58
N ASN A 50 -37.93 17.62 32.25
CA ASN A 50 -38.49 16.57 31.42
C ASN A 50 -37.39 15.59 30.84
N GLY A 51 -36.12 15.82 31.13
CA GLY A 51 -35.04 14.95 30.69
C GLY A 51 -34.87 14.86 29.18
N LEU A 52 -35.15 15.92 28.42
CA LEU A 52 -35.14 15.96 26.95
C LEU A 52 -33.73 16.27 26.40
N MET A 53 -32.93 17.05 27.11
CA MET A 53 -31.62 17.51 26.66
C MET A 53 -30.53 16.53 27.05
N ASN A 54 -29.96 15.85 26.06
CA ASN A 54 -28.83 14.93 26.27
C ASN A 54 -29.03 13.96 27.47
N PRO A 55 -30.08 13.15 27.49
CA PRO A 55 -30.33 12.25 28.58
C PRO A 55 -29.17 11.23 28.79
N ASN A 56 -28.99 10.79 30.03
CA ASN A 56 -27.98 9.78 30.38
C ASN A 56 -26.54 10.16 30.06
N LYS A 57 -26.20 11.45 30.11
CA LYS A 57 -24.83 11.95 29.97
C LYS A 57 -24.41 12.71 31.21
N ILE A 58 -23.21 12.46 31.72
CA ILE A 58 -22.63 13.03 32.93
C ILE A 58 -23.27 12.48 34.20
N ILE A 59 -24.59 12.46 34.28
CA ILE A 59 -25.37 11.85 35.38
C ILE A 59 -26.26 10.74 34.82
N ASP A 60 -26.60 9.80 35.70
CA ASP A 60 -27.49 8.66 35.41
C ASP A 60 -27.07 7.90 34.14
N THR A 61 -25.77 7.79 33.92
CA THR A 61 -25.23 7.14 32.75
C THR A 61 -25.39 5.62 32.83
N PRO A 62 -25.66 4.95 31.70
CA PRO A 62 -25.67 3.49 31.66
C PRO A 62 -24.27 2.93 31.93
N ALA A 63 -24.20 1.66 32.30
CA ALA A 63 -22.91 0.95 32.39
C ALA A 63 -22.13 1.01 31.08
N MET A 64 -20.79 1.02 31.16
CA MET A 64 -19.90 1.20 30.02
C MET A 64 -20.08 0.15 28.92
N ASP A 65 -20.53 -1.04 29.27
CA ASP A 65 -20.74 -2.18 28.36
C ASP A 65 -22.18 -2.25 27.81
N GLN A 66 -23.03 -1.28 28.17
CA GLN A 66 -24.39 -1.17 27.63
C GLN A 66 -24.43 -0.31 26.39
N ASN A 67 -25.37 -0.63 25.49
CA ASN A 67 -25.61 0.11 24.24
C ASN A 67 -24.40 0.18 23.31
N LEU A 68 -23.49 -0.77 23.40
CA LEU A 68 -22.37 -0.90 22.46
C LEU A 68 -22.88 -1.18 21.05
N ARG A 69 -22.20 -0.60 20.05
CA ARG A 69 -22.58 -0.66 18.64
C ARG A 69 -22.88 -2.08 18.14
N TYR A 70 -22.08 -3.05 18.60
CA TYR A 70 -22.23 -4.45 18.17
C TYR A 70 -22.85 -5.34 19.25
N GLY A 71 -23.17 -4.77 20.46
CA GLY A 71 -23.71 -5.46 21.62
C GLY A 71 -22.66 -6.21 22.44
N PRO A 72 -23.05 -6.71 23.62
CA PRO A 72 -22.13 -7.40 24.55
C PRO A 72 -21.67 -8.77 24.03
N ASP A 73 -22.45 -9.37 23.12
CA ASP A 73 -22.16 -10.69 22.55
C ASP A 73 -21.34 -10.60 21.25
N TYR A 74 -20.77 -9.41 20.96
CA TYR A 74 -19.94 -9.27 19.79
C TYR A 74 -18.75 -10.24 19.82
N ARG A 75 -18.62 -11.02 18.75
CA ARG A 75 -17.50 -11.92 18.50
C ARG A 75 -17.18 -11.86 17.01
N ALA A 76 -15.95 -11.59 16.67
CA ALA A 76 -15.46 -11.72 15.32
C ALA A 76 -14.87 -13.11 15.12
N VAL A 77 -15.30 -13.79 14.08
CA VAL A 77 -14.70 -15.09 13.68
C VAL A 77 -13.54 -14.80 12.77
N THR A 78 -12.33 -14.94 13.31
CA THR A 78 -11.11 -14.81 12.50
C THR A 78 -10.87 -16.04 11.64
N GLN A 79 -10.22 -15.84 10.50
CA GLN A 79 -9.78 -16.90 9.60
C GLN A 79 -8.25 -16.98 9.61
N PRO A 80 -7.66 -18.17 9.43
CA PRO A 80 -6.22 -18.28 9.22
C PRO A 80 -5.77 -17.43 8.04
N SER A 81 -4.70 -16.67 8.23
CA SER A 81 -4.18 -15.74 7.24
C SER A 81 -2.82 -16.17 6.68
N LYS A 82 -2.58 -15.85 5.40
CA LYS A 82 -1.28 -16.03 4.73
C LYS A 82 -0.31 -14.91 5.11
N LEU A 83 -0.80 -13.68 5.15
CA LEU A 83 -0.04 -12.52 5.62
C LEU A 83 0.02 -12.50 7.15
N ASP A 84 1.06 -11.92 7.68
CA ASP A 84 1.27 -11.82 9.13
C ASP A 84 0.49 -10.64 9.73
N PHE A 85 -0.54 -10.95 10.52
CA PHE A 85 -1.34 -9.99 11.27
C PHE A 85 -1.08 -10.06 12.79
N SER A 86 0.00 -10.70 13.21
CA SER A 86 0.30 -10.91 14.63
C SER A 86 0.47 -9.62 15.43
N ILE A 87 0.89 -8.53 14.77
CA ILE A 87 1.01 -7.22 15.41
C ILE A 87 -0.35 -6.65 15.84
N ASP A 88 -1.41 -7.02 15.13
CA ASP A 88 -2.79 -6.62 15.40
C ASP A 88 -3.58 -7.77 16.07
N THR A 89 -2.89 -8.73 16.65
CA THR A 89 -3.42 -9.98 17.21
C THR A 89 -3.71 -11.01 16.11
N ASP A 90 -4.55 -10.68 15.15
CA ASP A 90 -4.93 -11.51 14.01
C ASP A 90 -5.58 -10.67 12.88
N PHE A 91 -6.11 -11.35 11.87
CA PHE A 91 -6.81 -10.70 10.75
C PHE A 91 -8.04 -9.89 11.19
N ALA A 92 -8.78 -10.38 12.18
CA ALA A 92 -9.93 -9.67 12.74
C ALA A 92 -9.48 -8.41 13.48
N GLY A 93 -8.45 -8.50 14.29
CA GLY A 93 -7.86 -7.37 15.01
C GLY A 93 -7.39 -6.26 14.07
N ALA A 94 -6.72 -6.60 12.95
CA ALA A 94 -6.32 -5.62 11.94
C ALA A 94 -7.50 -4.84 11.35
N ILE A 95 -8.64 -5.49 11.13
CA ILE A 95 -9.88 -4.84 10.68
C ILE A 95 -10.46 -3.96 11.80
N GLU A 96 -10.39 -4.42 13.04
CA GLU A 96 -10.90 -3.73 14.23
C GLU A 96 -10.06 -2.54 14.67
N MET A 97 -8.85 -2.37 14.15
CA MET A 97 -8.07 -1.14 14.29
C MET A 97 -8.83 0.11 13.83
N CYS A 98 -9.80 -0.02 12.93
CA CYS A 98 -10.64 1.11 12.53
C CYS A 98 -11.52 1.60 13.68
N ASN A 99 -11.16 2.73 14.29
CA ASN A 99 -11.92 3.37 15.37
C ASN A 99 -13.17 4.15 14.90
N GLY A 100 -13.41 4.23 13.57
CA GLY A 100 -14.56 4.92 13.01
C GLY A 100 -14.43 6.44 12.87
N MET A 101 -13.30 7.07 13.18
CA MET A 101 -13.07 8.52 13.12
C MET A 101 -13.35 9.11 11.74
N GLY A 102 -13.03 8.39 10.66
CA GLY A 102 -13.40 8.80 9.31
C GLY A 102 -12.43 9.75 8.63
N ALA A 103 -11.16 9.85 9.07
CA ALA A 103 -10.12 10.60 8.36
C ALA A 103 -9.96 10.16 6.90
N CYS A 104 -10.32 8.91 6.57
CA CYS A 104 -10.36 8.40 5.20
C CYS A 104 -11.43 9.01 4.30
N ARG A 105 -12.27 9.90 4.83
CA ARG A 105 -13.30 10.66 4.07
C ARG A 105 -12.85 12.07 3.72
N LYS A 106 -11.64 12.47 4.04
CA LYS A 106 -11.09 13.76 3.61
C LYS A 106 -11.01 13.81 2.07
N LEU A 107 -11.03 15.02 1.53
CA LEU A 107 -11.02 15.25 0.07
C LEU A 107 -9.63 15.61 -0.45
N GLU A 108 -8.68 15.69 0.45
CA GLU A 108 -7.28 16.04 0.18
C GLU A 108 -6.36 14.91 0.67
N GLY A 109 -5.13 14.89 0.18
CA GLY A 109 -4.13 13.91 0.57
C GLY A 109 -4.13 12.67 -0.31
N HIS A 110 -3.53 11.60 0.21
CA HIS A 110 -3.33 10.36 -0.53
C HIS A 110 -4.39 9.30 -0.21
N MET A 111 -4.96 9.34 1.00
CA MET A 111 -5.87 8.30 1.51
C MET A 111 -7.24 8.32 0.84
N CYS A 112 -7.68 7.12 0.46
CA CYS A 112 -8.94 6.73 -0.17
C CYS A 112 -9.30 7.47 -1.47
N PRO A 113 -8.49 7.30 -2.53
CA PRO A 113 -8.81 7.87 -3.84
C PRO A 113 -10.17 7.42 -4.38
N SER A 114 -10.59 6.19 -4.06
CA SER A 114 -11.93 5.68 -4.43
C SER A 114 -13.06 6.46 -3.75
N TYR A 115 -12.91 6.82 -2.47
CA TYR A 115 -13.85 7.68 -1.79
C TYR A 115 -13.86 9.10 -2.39
N ILE A 116 -12.69 9.67 -2.63
CA ILE A 116 -12.59 11.01 -3.25
C ILE A 116 -13.33 11.04 -4.59
N ALA A 117 -13.20 10.00 -5.40
CA ALA A 117 -13.83 9.91 -6.71
C ALA A 117 -15.35 9.62 -6.66
N THR A 118 -15.83 8.80 -5.72
CA THR A 118 -17.22 8.34 -5.68
C THR A 118 -18.10 9.11 -4.70
N ARG A 119 -17.51 9.66 -3.63
CA ARG A 119 -18.20 10.25 -2.47
C ARG A 119 -19.10 9.24 -1.73
N ASP A 120 -18.90 7.96 -1.98
CA ASP A 120 -19.64 6.90 -1.31
C ASP A 120 -18.82 6.37 -0.12
N GLU A 121 -19.46 6.32 1.05
CA GLU A 121 -18.86 5.84 2.31
C GLU A 121 -18.30 4.43 2.17
N GLU A 122 -18.98 3.57 1.43
CA GLU A 122 -18.56 2.19 1.21
C GLU A 122 -17.15 2.09 0.60
N HIS A 123 -16.77 3.08 -0.20
CA HIS A 123 -15.46 3.09 -0.87
C HIS A 123 -14.36 3.75 -0.02
N SER A 124 -14.65 4.06 1.24
CA SER A 124 -13.66 4.50 2.22
C SER A 124 -13.03 3.32 2.98
N THR A 125 -11.89 3.53 3.64
CA THR A 125 -11.29 2.53 4.55
C THR A 125 -12.25 2.15 5.66
N ARG A 126 -12.93 3.14 6.26
CA ARG A 126 -13.93 2.93 7.32
C ARG A 126 -15.13 2.11 6.84
N GLY A 127 -15.66 2.43 5.67
CA GLY A 127 -16.80 1.69 5.08
C GLY A 127 -16.45 0.22 4.86
N ARG A 128 -15.29 -0.06 4.27
CA ARG A 128 -14.80 -1.43 4.06
C ARG A 128 -14.55 -2.18 5.38
N ALA A 129 -13.91 -1.53 6.35
CA ALA A 129 -13.68 -2.13 7.66
C ALA A 129 -15.01 -2.48 8.37
N ASN A 130 -16.02 -1.64 8.27
CA ASN A 130 -17.34 -1.90 8.86
C ASN A 130 -18.07 -3.08 8.18
N LEU A 131 -17.98 -3.20 6.85
CA LEU A 131 -18.56 -4.33 6.12
C LEU A 131 -17.85 -5.64 6.47
N LEU A 132 -16.53 -5.62 6.57
CA LEU A 132 -15.74 -6.77 6.99
C LEU A 132 -16.11 -7.21 8.43
N ARG A 133 -16.23 -6.25 9.36
CA ARG A 133 -16.71 -6.54 10.73
C ARG A 133 -18.10 -7.18 10.74
N ALA A 134 -19.03 -6.64 9.93
CA ALA A 134 -20.38 -7.19 9.83
C ALA A 134 -20.37 -8.65 9.31
N ALA A 135 -19.52 -8.92 8.29
CA ALA A 135 -19.33 -10.27 7.77
C ALA A 135 -18.77 -11.24 8.82
N MET A 136 -17.74 -10.80 9.56
CA MET A 136 -17.05 -11.66 10.56
C MET A 136 -17.85 -11.88 11.84
N SER A 137 -18.68 -10.92 12.24
CA SER A 137 -19.51 -11.03 13.43
C SER A 137 -20.86 -11.72 13.20
N GLY A 138 -21.21 -12.02 11.94
CA GLY A 138 -22.52 -12.57 11.57
C GLY A 138 -23.70 -11.63 11.85
N LYS A 139 -23.46 -10.33 12.10
CA LYS A 139 -24.53 -9.35 12.34
C LYS A 139 -25.32 -9.01 11.07
N MET A 140 -24.76 -9.29 9.90
CA MET A 140 -25.43 -9.20 8.61
C MET A 140 -25.28 -10.55 7.90
N PRO A 141 -26.22 -11.50 8.12
CA PRO A 141 -26.09 -12.86 7.63
C PRO A 141 -25.94 -13.02 6.09
N GLU A 142 -26.45 -12.03 5.36
CA GLU A 142 -26.33 -11.94 3.90
C GLU A 142 -24.92 -11.53 3.42
N ILE A 143 -24.08 -11.00 4.31
CA ILE A 143 -22.72 -10.59 4.01
C ILE A 143 -21.73 -11.53 4.71
N THR A 144 -21.10 -12.40 3.95
CA THR A 144 -20.05 -13.30 4.42
C THR A 144 -18.72 -12.94 3.79
N MET A 145 -17.61 -13.46 4.34
CA MET A 145 -16.25 -13.25 3.80
C MET A 145 -16.09 -13.75 2.34
N THR A 146 -17.00 -14.58 1.86
CA THR A 146 -16.99 -15.11 0.48
C THR A 146 -18.14 -14.60 -0.38
N SER A 147 -18.92 -13.63 0.13
CA SER A 147 -20.06 -13.07 -0.61
C SER A 147 -19.61 -12.11 -1.71
N LYS A 148 -20.34 -12.11 -2.82
CA LYS A 148 -20.14 -11.17 -3.93
C LYS A 148 -20.31 -9.73 -3.49
N ARG A 149 -21.26 -9.46 -2.57
CA ARG A 149 -21.51 -8.12 -2.03
C ARG A 149 -20.30 -7.52 -1.34
N LEU A 150 -19.59 -8.33 -0.54
CA LEU A 150 -18.36 -7.86 0.11
C LEU A 150 -17.23 -7.68 -0.90
N PHE A 151 -17.13 -8.57 -1.91
CA PHE A 151 -16.17 -8.43 -3.00
C PHE A 151 -16.35 -7.08 -3.73
N GLU A 152 -17.59 -6.70 -4.08
CA GLU A 152 -17.89 -5.43 -4.75
C GLU A 152 -17.43 -4.21 -3.94
N ALA A 153 -17.61 -4.21 -2.61
CA ALA A 153 -17.12 -3.15 -1.75
C ALA A 153 -15.59 -3.07 -1.70
N MET A 154 -14.91 -4.22 -1.75
CA MET A 154 -13.45 -4.30 -1.75
C MET A 154 -12.83 -4.00 -3.12
N ASP A 155 -13.57 -4.22 -4.21
CA ASP A 155 -13.07 -4.16 -5.58
C ASP A 155 -12.49 -2.76 -5.93
N LEU A 156 -13.17 -1.68 -5.55
CA LEU A 156 -12.69 -0.32 -5.79
C LEU A 156 -11.56 0.15 -4.87
N CYS A 157 -11.02 -0.70 -3.98
CA CYS A 157 -9.80 -0.37 -3.27
C CYS A 157 -8.60 -0.47 -4.21
N LEU A 158 -7.88 0.64 -4.41
CA LEU A 158 -6.73 0.73 -5.31
C LEU A 158 -5.45 0.14 -4.73
N GLU A 159 -5.47 -0.35 -3.48
CA GLU A 159 -4.29 -0.92 -2.81
C GLU A 159 -3.10 0.07 -2.75
N CYS A 160 -3.41 1.35 -2.70
CA CYS A 160 -2.41 2.44 -2.73
C CYS A 160 -1.62 2.60 -1.43
N LYS A 161 -1.97 1.85 -0.37
CA LYS A 161 -1.40 1.94 0.98
C LYS A 161 -1.52 3.32 1.65
N GLY A 162 -2.26 4.27 1.07
CA GLY A 162 -2.44 5.59 1.67
C GLY A 162 -3.05 5.53 3.06
N CYS A 163 -3.93 4.55 3.35
CA CYS A 163 -4.45 4.32 4.69
C CYS A 163 -3.36 3.88 5.68
N LYS A 164 -2.41 3.03 5.30
CA LYS A 164 -1.28 2.64 6.15
C LYS A 164 -0.47 3.86 6.60
N ALA A 165 -0.29 4.84 5.71
CA ALA A 165 0.52 6.04 5.99
C ALA A 165 -0.23 7.16 6.71
N GLU A 166 -1.52 7.36 6.41
CA GLU A 166 -2.28 8.54 6.86
C GLU A 166 -3.38 8.22 7.88
N CYS A 167 -3.68 6.95 8.16
CA CYS A 167 -4.66 6.58 9.17
C CYS A 167 -4.03 6.60 10.56
N GLU A 168 -4.53 7.43 11.45
CA GLU A 168 -4.05 7.52 12.84
C GLU A 168 -4.20 6.20 13.62
N SER A 169 -5.16 5.36 13.22
CA SER A 169 -5.35 4.01 13.78
C SER A 169 -4.55 2.94 13.04
N GLY A 170 -3.70 3.28 12.09
CA GLY A 170 -2.81 2.33 11.42
C GLY A 170 -3.47 1.27 10.53
N VAL A 171 -4.72 1.48 10.09
CA VAL A 171 -5.44 0.48 9.27
C VAL A 171 -4.78 0.31 7.91
N ASP A 172 -4.20 -0.86 7.62
CA ASP A 172 -3.72 -1.22 6.29
C ASP A 172 -4.78 -1.99 5.50
N MET A 173 -5.69 -1.24 4.85
CA MET A 173 -6.75 -1.83 4.02
C MET A 173 -6.20 -2.53 2.77
N ALA A 174 -5.01 -2.19 2.31
CA ALA A 174 -4.39 -2.87 1.18
C ALA A 174 -4.01 -4.31 1.56
N LYS A 175 -3.34 -4.49 2.69
CA LYS A 175 -2.99 -5.79 3.26
C LYS A 175 -4.24 -6.63 3.57
N ILE A 176 -5.25 -6.01 4.17
CA ILE A 176 -6.54 -6.66 4.45
C ILE A 176 -7.19 -7.14 3.14
N LYS A 177 -7.16 -6.33 2.08
CA LYS A 177 -7.72 -6.70 0.77
C LYS A 177 -6.97 -7.88 0.14
N TYR A 178 -5.66 -7.95 0.25
CA TYR A 178 -4.90 -9.08 -0.32
C TYR A 178 -5.33 -10.41 0.30
N GLU A 179 -5.43 -10.44 1.62
CA GLU A 179 -5.90 -11.62 2.36
C GLU A 179 -7.34 -11.96 2.02
N PHE A 180 -8.23 -10.95 2.01
CA PHE A 180 -9.63 -11.13 1.59
C PHE A 180 -9.75 -11.75 0.19
N LEU A 181 -8.99 -11.26 -0.79
CA LEU A 181 -9.03 -11.77 -2.16
C LEU A 181 -8.54 -13.22 -2.25
N ASP A 182 -7.51 -13.59 -1.50
CA ASP A 182 -7.04 -14.97 -1.43
C ASP A 182 -8.14 -15.92 -0.93
N GLN A 183 -8.79 -15.54 0.18
CA GLN A 183 -9.90 -16.32 0.75
C GLN A 183 -11.11 -16.35 -0.20
N TYR A 184 -11.47 -15.23 -0.81
CA TYR A 184 -12.56 -15.15 -1.77
C TYR A 184 -12.32 -16.02 -2.99
N HIS A 185 -11.12 -16.00 -3.56
CA HIS A 185 -10.78 -16.82 -4.73
C HIS A 185 -10.69 -18.31 -4.42
N LYS A 186 -10.29 -18.70 -3.21
CA LYS A 186 -10.31 -20.09 -2.77
C LYS A 186 -11.73 -20.65 -2.73
N ALA A 187 -12.69 -19.84 -2.32
CA ALA A 187 -14.09 -20.24 -2.24
C ALA A 187 -14.83 -20.17 -3.59
N ASN A 188 -14.57 -19.15 -4.40
CA ASN A 188 -15.35 -18.83 -5.62
C ASN A 188 -14.59 -19.12 -6.93
N GLY A 189 -13.32 -19.50 -6.83
CA GLY A 189 -12.44 -19.65 -7.99
C GLY A 189 -11.79 -18.34 -8.41
N THR A 190 -10.61 -18.44 -9.04
CA THR A 190 -9.84 -17.27 -9.52
C THR A 190 -10.20 -16.97 -10.98
N PRO A 191 -10.68 -15.77 -11.32
CA PRO A 191 -10.95 -15.36 -12.69
C PRO A 191 -9.70 -15.48 -13.58
N LEU A 192 -9.90 -15.86 -14.86
CA LEU A 192 -8.81 -15.97 -15.84
C LEU A 192 -8.00 -14.67 -15.92
N ARG A 193 -8.67 -13.53 -15.94
CA ARG A 193 -8.03 -12.20 -15.94
C ARG A 193 -7.04 -12.03 -14.77
N ASN A 194 -7.45 -12.40 -13.56
CA ASN A 194 -6.61 -12.27 -12.38
C ASN A 194 -5.38 -13.17 -12.44
N ARG A 195 -5.51 -14.40 -12.99
CA ARG A 195 -4.37 -15.29 -13.24
C ARG A 195 -3.42 -14.70 -14.28
N VAL A 196 -3.93 -14.15 -15.38
CA VAL A 196 -3.10 -13.53 -16.43
C VAL A 196 -2.35 -12.31 -15.90
N PHE A 197 -3.02 -11.40 -15.18
CA PHE A 197 -2.38 -10.23 -14.59
C PHE A 197 -1.43 -10.59 -13.45
N GLY A 198 -1.78 -11.55 -12.61
CA GLY A 198 -0.90 -12.05 -11.56
C GLY A 198 0.43 -12.59 -12.12
N HIS A 199 0.36 -13.29 -13.24
CA HIS A 199 1.54 -13.84 -13.93
C HIS A 199 2.02 -12.99 -15.12
N ILE A 200 1.89 -11.66 -15.04
CA ILE A 200 2.25 -10.74 -16.13
C ILE A 200 3.71 -10.90 -16.60
N ASN A 201 4.62 -11.31 -15.72
CA ASN A 201 6.00 -11.60 -16.07
C ASN A 201 6.14 -12.72 -17.12
N ARG A 202 5.35 -13.79 -16.99
CA ARG A 202 5.31 -14.89 -17.97
C ARG A 202 4.76 -14.42 -19.31
N LEU A 203 3.66 -13.65 -19.27
CA LEU A 203 3.10 -13.02 -20.47
C LEU A 203 4.11 -12.08 -21.12
N SER A 204 4.82 -11.26 -20.36
CA SER A 204 5.84 -10.34 -20.86
C SER A 204 7.03 -11.08 -21.48
N ALA A 205 7.45 -12.20 -20.90
CA ALA A 205 8.51 -13.03 -21.48
C ALA A 205 8.09 -13.63 -22.84
N TRP A 206 6.85 -14.11 -22.95
CA TRP A 206 6.28 -14.59 -24.22
C TRP A 206 6.13 -13.46 -25.23
N GLY A 207 5.53 -12.34 -24.82
CA GLY A 207 5.36 -11.16 -25.66
C GLY A 207 6.68 -10.63 -26.22
N SER A 208 7.74 -10.63 -25.40
CA SER A 208 9.08 -10.22 -25.78
C SER A 208 9.73 -11.17 -26.81
N ARG A 209 9.53 -12.48 -26.67
CA ARG A 209 10.04 -13.46 -27.63
C ARG A 209 9.40 -13.32 -29.00
N THR A 210 8.11 -12.96 -29.06
CA THR A 210 7.32 -12.83 -30.29
C THR A 210 7.21 -11.39 -30.81
N ALA A 211 7.86 -10.42 -30.16
CA ALA A 211 7.92 -9.05 -30.65
C ALA A 211 8.66 -8.97 -31.99
N PRO A 212 8.22 -8.15 -32.97
CA PRO A 212 7.17 -7.12 -32.87
C PRO A 212 5.73 -7.64 -33.11
N PHE A 213 5.54 -8.91 -33.48
CA PHE A 213 4.22 -9.45 -33.81
C PHE A 213 3.22 -9.32 -32.64
N SER A 214 3.64 -9.66 -31.42
CA SER A 214 2.82 -9.47 -30.20
C SER A 214 2.34 -8.04 -30.03
N ASN A 215 3.21 -7.04 -30.31
CA ASN A 215 2.85 -5.63 -30.22
C ASN A 215 1.82 -5.24 -31.30
N LEU A 216 1.97 -5.75 -32.52
CA LEU A 216 1.00 -5.53 -33.59
C LEU A 216 -0.37 -6.10 -33.20
N MET A 217 -0.39 -7.33 -32.68
CA MET A 217 -1.64 -7.97 -32.22
C MET A 217 -2.30 -7.19 -31.07
N ALA A 218 -1.52 -6.69 -30.13
CA ALA A 218 -2.05 -5.94 -29.00
C ALA A 218 -2.56 -4.52 -29.36
N SER A 219 -2.05 -3.91 -30.43
CA SER A 219 -2.35 -2.52 -30.82
C SER A 219 -3.40 -2.37 -31.91
N ASN A 220 -3.64 -3.42 -32.72
CA ASN A 220 -4.63 -3.35 -33.80
C ASN A 220 -6.08 -3.44 -33.26
N PRO A 221 -7.09 -2.97 -34.01
CA PRO A 221 -8.48 -2.98 -33.57
C PRO A 221 -9.02 -4.38 -33.20
N ILE A 222 -8.67 -5.40 -33.96
CA ILE A 222 -9.11 -6.78 -33.70
C ILE A 222 -8.50 -7.30 -32.39
N GLY A 223 -7.21 -7.11 -32.18
CA GLY A 223 -6.53 -7.48 -30.92
C GLY A 223 -7.09 -6.74 -29.71
N LYS A 224 -7.45 -5.47 -29.84
CA LYS A 224 -8.13 -4.71 -28.78
C LYS A 224 -9.51 -5.29 -28.46
N ILE A 225 -10.29 -5.65 -29.46
CA ILE A 225 -11.59 -6.32 -29.25
C ILE A 225 -11.40 -7.66 -28.56
N MET A 226 -10.43 -8.46 -28.99
CA MET A 226 -10.13 -9.75 -28.34
C MET A 226 -9.69 -9.61 -26.89
N THR A 227 -8.80 -8.68 -26.60
CA THR A 227 -8.35 -8.42 -25.22
C THR A 227 -9.47 -7.88 -24.34
N GLN A 228 -10.37 -7.08 -24.90
CA GLN A 228 -11.58 -6.65 -24.20
C GLN A 228 -12.52 -7.82 -23.89
N MET A 229 -12.75 -8.70 -24.85
CA MET A 229 -13.67 -9.84 -24.68
C MET A 229 -13.11 -10.88 -23.69
N VAL A 230 -11.81 -11.19 -23.80
CA VAL A 230 -11.19 -12.28 -23.01
C VAL A 230 -10.70 -11.79 -21.65
N LEU A 231 -10.09 -10.61 -21.59
CA LEU A 231 -9.45 -10.08 -20.38
C LEU A 231 -10.18 -8.87 -19.79
N GLY A 232 -11.24 -8.37 -20.43
CA GLY A 232 -11.97 -7.20 -19.96
C GLY A 232 -11.13 -5.90 -19.95
N ILE A 233 -10.10 -5.81 -20.82
CA ILE A 233 -9.28 -4.59 -20.92
C ILE A 233 -10.05 -3.53 -21.70
N HIS A 234 -10.09 -2.30 -21.16
CA HIS A 234 -10.79 -1.21 -21.81
C HIS A 234 -10.08 -0.78 -23.12
N PRO A 235 -10.79 -0.59 -24.27
CA PRO A 235 -10.19 -0.41 -25.60
C PRO A 235 -9.38 0.89 -25.72
N LYS A 236 -9.62 1.90 -24.87
CA LYS A 236 -8.81 3.13 -24.82
C LYS A 236 -7.47 2.95 -24.09
N ARG A 237 -7.23 1.80 -23.44
CA ARG A 237 -5.95 1.50 -22.80
C ARG A 237 -5.03 0.76 -23.75
N ASN A 238 -3.78 1.20 -23.81
CA ASN A 238 -2.74 0.53 -24.58
C ASN A 238 -1.79 -0.16 -23.61
N PRO A 239 -1.60 -1.49 -23.72
CA PRO A 239 -0.59 -2.17 -22.92
C PRO A 239 0.82 -1.71 -23.29
N PRO A 240 1.79 -1.78 -22.37
CA PRO A 240 3.19 -1.48 -22.66
C PRO A 240 3.70 -2.37 -23.81
N LYS A 241 4.53 -1.78 -24.68
CA LYS A 241 5.14 -2.53 -25.80
C LYS A 241 6.22 -3.47 -25.29
N PHE A 242 6.27 -4.67 -25.84
CA PHE A 242 7.33 -5.63 -25.57
C PHE A 242 8.57 -5.37 -26.43
N VAL A 243 9.75 -5.53 -25.86
CA VAL A 243 11.03 -5.40 -26.55
C VAL A 243 11.69 -6.76 -26.77
N ARG A 244 12.25 -7.01 -27.96
CA ARG A 244 12.95 -8.27 -28.26
C ARG A 244 14.32 -8.35 -27.60
N ASN A 245 15.04 -7.21 -27.55
CA ASN A 245 16.32 -7.08 -26.87
C ASN A 245 16.10 -6.63 -25.42
N THR A 246 15.84 -7.60 -24.54
CA THR A 246 15.55 -7.35 -23.12
C THR A 246 16.73 -6.77 -22.37
N PHE A 247 16.48 -6.11 -21.24
CA PHE A 247 17.55 -5.56 -20.39
C PHE A 247 18.55 -6.65 -19.96
N ALA A 248 18.09 -7.81 -19.53
CA ALA A 248 18.96 -8.91 -19.14
C ALA A 248 19.84 -9.41 -20.30
N LYS A 249 19.31 -9.47 -21.55
CA LYS A 249 20.13 -9.82 -22.72
C LYS A 249 21.20 -8.77 -22.97
N TRP A 250 20.85 -7.50 -22.91
CA TRP A 250 21.80 -6.41 -23.07
C TRP A 250 22.89 -6.45 -22.00
N PHE A 251 22.50 -6.65 -20.73
CA PHE A 251 23.45 -6.70 -19.62
C PHE A 251 24.44 -7.87 -19.77
N LYS A 252 23.97 -9.06 -20.16
CA LYS A 252 24.82 -10.22 -20.45
C LYS A 252 25.76 -10.00 -21.63
N ALA A 253 25.32 -9.28 -22.67
CA ALA A 253 26.13 -9.01 -23.86
C ALA A 253 27.28 -8.02 -23.62
N ARG A 254 27.20 -7.20 -22.57
CA ARG A 254 28.28 -6.25 -22.20
C ARG A 254 29.62 -6.93 -21.84
N GLY A 255 29.62 -8.23 -21.58
CA GLY A 255 30.84 -8.98 -21.18
C GLY A 255 31.23 -8.76 -19.71
N SER A 256 31.24 -9.81 -19.00
CA SER A 256 32.05 -10.19 -17.82
C SER A 256 32.21 -9.28 -16.58
N SER A 257 31.45 -8.24 -16.34
CA SER A 257 31.36 -7.78 -14.95
C SER A 257 30.61 -8.81 -14.07
N SER A 258 29.68 -9.61 -14.65
CA SER A 258 29.01 -10.69 -13.90
C SER A 258 29.88 -11.91 -13.57
N ARG A 259 31.01 -12.13 -14.28
CA ARG A 259 31.96 -13.21 -13.94
C ARG A 259 32.91 -12.87 -12.81
N ARG A 260 33.01 -11.60 -12.40
CA ARG A 260 33.80 -11.20 -11.23
C ARG A 260 33.07 -11.40 -9.89
N ALA A 261 31.82 -11.84 -9.90
CA ALA A 261 31.06 -12.10 -8.67
C ALA A 261 31.68 -13.15 -7.74
N ALA A 262 32.57 -13.99 -8.23
CA ALA A 262 33.29 -14.97 -7.42
C ALA A 262 34.52 -14.40 -6.67
N SER A 263 34.90 -13.12 -6.93
CA SER A 263 36.03 -12.46 -6.23
C SER A 263 35.68 -11.02 -5.82
N VAL A 264 34.39 -10.73 -5.62
CA VAL A 264 33.90 -9.38 -5.35
C VAL A 264 34.21 -9.00 -3.91
N GLN A 265 35.06 -8.00 -3.73
CA GLN A 265 35.14 -7.27 -2.47
C GLN A 265 33.80 -6.60 -2.22
N ALA A 266 33.17 -6.93 -1.10
CA ALA A 266 31.83 -6.46 -0.73
C ALA A 266 31.68 -4.92 -0.69
N THR A 267 32.78 -4.18 -0.62
CA THR A 267 32.83 -2.75 -0.32
C THR A 267 32.26 -1.83 -1.40
N ASN A 268 32.17 -2.25 -2.67
CA ASN A 268 31.67 -1.41 -3.77
C ASN A 268 30.71 -2.14 -4.72
N THR A 269 30.03 -3.17 -4.24
CA THR A 269 29.12 -3.96 -5.08
C THR A 269 27.67 -3.69 -4.70
N VAL A 270 26.80 -3.64 -5.72
CA VAL A 270 25.34 -3.57 -5.55
C VAL A 270 24.65 -4.60 -6.44
N VAL A 271 23.55 -5.16 -5.99
CA VAL A 271 22.68 -6.03 -6.80
C VAL A 271 21.54 -5.20 -7.37
N LEU A 272 21.49 -5.05 -8.69
CA LEU A 272 20.37 -4.39 -9.36
C LEU A 272 19.23 -5.39 -9.60
N LEU A 273 18.06 -5.11 -9.06
CA LEU A 273 16.87 -5.92 -9.23
C LEU A 273 16.38 -5.86 -10.68
N ASN A 274 16.25 -7.03 -11.31
CA ASN A 274 15.77 -7.14 -12.69
C ASN A 274 14.24 -7.27 -12.71
N ASP A 275 13.52 -6.16 -12.57
CA ASP A 275 12.06 -6.19 -12.57
C ASP A 275 11.48 -6.50 -13.97
N THR A 276 10.21 -6.91 -13.99
CA THR A 276 9.51 -7.34 -15.20
C THR A 276 9.40 -6.25 -16.25
N TYR A 277 9.06 -5.02 -15.86
CA TYR A 277 8.83 -3.93 -16.80
C TYR A 277 10.13 -3.37 -17.35
N MET A 278 11.13 -3.18 -16.51
CA MET A 278 12.47 -2.81 -16.93
C MET A 278 13.06 -3.85 -17.88
N ASN A 279 12.83 -5.14 -17.63
CA ASN A 279 13.39 -6.20 -18.48
C ASN A 279 12.73 -6.28 -19.85
N TYR A 280 11.39 -6.28 -19.89
CA TYR A 280 10.63 -6.64 -21.09
C TYR A 280 10.00 -5.46 -21.84
N ASN A 281 9.89 -4.29 -21.23
CA ASN A 281 9.15 -3.16 -21.78
C ASN A 281 10.01 -1.89 -21.89
N TYR A 282 10.82 -1.58 -20.88
CA TYR A 282 11.57 -0.32 -20.74
C TYR A 282 13.05 -0.56 -20.39
N PRO A 283 13.82 -1.27 -21.25
CA PRO A 283 15.22 -1.62 -20.96
C PRO A 283 16.14 -0.40 -20.81
N GLU A 284 15.75 0.75 -21.33
CA GLU A 284 16.45 2.02 -21.19
C GLU A 284 16.56 2.46 -19.72
N ILE A 285 15.56 2.17 -18.88
CA ILE A 285 15.60 2.46 -17.44
C ILE A 285 16.74 1.69 -16.78
N GLY A 286 16.82 0.37 -17.03
CA GLY A 286 17.89 -0.46 -16.48
C GLY A 286 19.28 -0.06 -16.99
N ARG A 287 19.38 0.34 -18.27
CA ARG A 287 20.66 0.84 -18.85
C ARG A 287 21.10 2.13 -18.16
N ALA A 288 20.18 3.06 -17.94
CA ALA A 288 20.45 4.31 -17.24
C ALA A 288 20.84 4.06 -15.77
N ALA A 289 20.14 3.16 -15.09
CA ALA A 289 20.47 2.78 -13.71
C ALA A 289 21.87 2.18 -13.59
N VAL A 290 22.24 1.28 -14.51
CA VAL A 290 23.61 0.72 -14.55
C VAL A 290 24.64 1.81 -14.80
N ALA A 291 24.42 2.69 -15.78
CA ALA A 291 25.34 3.78 -16.08
C ALA A 291 25.52 4.72 -14.89
N LEU A 292 24.43 5.05 -14.19
CA LEU A 292 24.45 5.92 -13.01
C LEU A 292 25.21 5.28 -11.83
N LEU A 293 24.94 4.02 -11.52
CA LEU A 293 25.61 3.30 -10.46
C LEU A 293 27.09 3.08 -10.75
N GLU A 294 27.46 2.75 -12.00
CA GLU A 294 28.85 2.59 -12.40
C GLU A 294 29.60 3.95 -12.39
N ALA A 295 28.96 5.04 -12.79
CA ALA A 295 29.51 6.39 -12.68
C ALA A 295 29.73 6.81 -11.22
N ALA A 296 28.89 6.33 -10.29
CA ALA A 296 29.09 6.48 -8.86
C ALA A 296 30.22 5.58 -8.27
N GLY A 297 30.92 4.83 -9.10
CA GLY A 297 32.04 3.96 -8.70
C GLY A 297 31.63 2.59 -8.19
N LEU A 298 30.39 2.17 -8.46
CA LEU A 298 29.86 0.90 -7.98
C LEU A 298 29.97 -0.21 -9.04
N ASN A 299 30.20 -1.44 -8.58
CA ASN A 299 30.13 -2.63 -9.41
C ASN A 299 28.69 -3.19 -9.37
N VAL A 300 28.05 -3.26 -10.53
CA VAL A 300 26.66 -3.69 -10.64
C VAL A 300 26.56 -5.16 -10.99
N VAL A 301 25.86 -5.92 -10.16
CA VAL A 301 25.47 -7.31 -10.40
C VAL A 301 23.98 -7.34 -10.70
N LEU A 302 23.55 -8.01 -11.77
CA LEU A 302 22.14 -8.16 -12.08
C LEU A 302 21.55 -9.34 -11.30
N SER A 303 20.41 -9.13 -10.62
CA SER A 303 19.70 -10.21 -9.95
C SER A 303 19.14 -11.22 -10.96
N GLU A 304 19.13 -12.49 -10.57
CA GLU A 304 18.47 -13.56 -11.32
C GLU A 304 17.10 -13.92 -10.70
N THR A 305 16.56 -13.04 -9.87
CA THR A 305 15.29 -13.21 -9.17
C THR A 305 14.12 -13.45 -10.13
N GLN A 306 13.13 -14.17 -9.63
CA GLN A 306 11.82 -14.26 -10.25
C GLN A 306 11.06 -12.92 -10.11
N CYS A 307 9.86 -12.84 -10.68
CA CYS A 307 8.97 -11.70 -10.44
C CYS A 307 8.80 -11.43 -8.93
N CYS A 308 8.80 -10.18 -8.53
CA CYS A 308 8.61 -9.78 -7.13
C CYS A 308 7.28 -10.29 -6.51
N GLY A 309 6.34 -10.76 -7.31
CA GLY A 309 5.04 -11.24 -6.82
C GLY A 309 4.01 -10.13 -6.59
N ARG A 310 4.35 -8.85 -6.73
CA ARG A 310 3.40 -7.75 -6.52
C ARG A 310 2.08 -7.91 -7.29
N PRO A 311 2.09 -8.26 -8.60
CA PRO A 311 0.85 -8.49 -9.33
C PRO A 311 0.04 -9.69 -8.80
N MET A 312 0.71 -10.72 -8.27
CA MET A 312 0.07 -11.89 -7.65
C MET A 312 -0.62 -11.48 -6.35
N ILE A 313 0.07 -10.72 -5.49
CA ILE A 313 -0.46 -10.21 -4.22
C ILE A 313 -1.71 -9.36 -4.49
N SER A 314 -1.63 -8.41 -5.42
CA SER A 314 -2.76 -7.53 -5.78
C SER A 314 -3.97 -8.27 -6.36
N LYS A 315 -3.79 -9.49 -6.81
CA LYS A 315 -4.88 -10.33 -7.34
C LYS A 315 -5.25 -11.49 -6.39
N GLY A 316 -4.79 -11.46 -5.13
CA GLY A 316 -5.10 -12.50 -4.15
C GLY A 316 -4.55 -13.89 -4.50
N LEU A 317 -3.41 -13.95 -5.20
CA LEU A 317 -2.70 -15.19 -5.52
C LEU A 317 -1.54 -15.36 -4.53
N LEU A 318 -1.85 -15.41 -3.22
CA LEU A 318 -0.84 -15.36 -2.17
C LEU A 318 0.04 -16.60 -2.12
N ASP A 319 -0.45 -17.77 -2.51
CA ASP A 319 0.36 -19.00 -2.57
C ASP A 319 1.46 -18.89 -3.63
N ASP A 320 1.13 -18.37 -4.83
CA ASP A 320 2.10 -18.13 -5.89
C ASP A 320 3.11 -17.02 -5.51
N ALA A 321 2.62 -15.96 -4.86
CA ALA A 321 3.45 -14.87 -4.36
C ALA A 321 4.43 -15.35 -3.30
N THR A 322 3.98 -16.18 -2.35
CA THR A 322 4.82 -16.78 -1.29
C THR A 322 5.91 -17.65 -1.90
N SER A 323 5.57 -18.48 -2.90
CA SER A 323 6.55 -19.31 -3.60
C SER A 323 7.66 -18.47 -4.26
N ASN A 324 7.29 -17.36 -4.92
CA ASN A 324 8.26 -16.43 -5.49
C ASN A 324 9.08 -15.72 -4.40
N ALA A 325 8.44 -15.31 -3.31
CA ALA A 325 9.10 -14.63 -2.20
C ALA A 325 10.18 -15.52 -1.57
N ILE A 326 9.88 -16.79 -1.28
CA ILE A 326 10.83 -17.76 -0.75
C ILE A 326 12.03 -17.93 -1.70
N ALA A 327 11.76 -18.11 -3.00
CA ALA A 327 12.83 -18.28 -4.00
C ALA A 327 13.73 -17.04 -4.09
N ASN A 328 13.15 -15.85 -4.10
CA ASN A 328 13.85 -14.57 -4.20
C ASN A 328 14.63 -14.26 -2.91
N VAL A 329 14.06 -14.52 -1.73
CA VAL A 329 14.76 -14.37 -0.44
C VAL A 329 15.98 -15.26 -0.39
N ASN A 330 15.84 -16.55 -0.73
CA ASN A 330 16.98 -17.48 -0.73
C ASN A 330 18.10 -17.04 -1.67
N GLN A 331 17.77 -16.45 -2.81
CA GLN A 331 18.76 -15.96 -3.76
C GLN A 331 19.46 -14.68 -3.29
N LEU A 332 18.69 -13.73 -2.75
CA LEU A 332 19.21 -12.42 -2.35
C LEU A 332 19.87 -12.45 -0.98
N TYR A 333 19.55 -13.43 -0.13
CA TYR A 333 20.12 -13.55 1.22
C TYR A 333 21.63 -13.63 1.21
N ALA A 334 22.22 -14.36 0.25
CA ALA A 334 23.67 -14.47 0.15
C ALA A 334 24.38 -13.11 -0.05
N TYR A 335 23.72 -12.15 -0.66
CA TYR A 335 24.21 -10.78 -0.81
C TYR A 335 23.90 -9.95 0.44
N ALA A 336 22.65 -10.03 0.93
CA ALA A 336 22.21 -9.27 2.10
C ALA A 336 22.98 -9.65 3.37
N GLU A 337 23.38 -10.92 3.52
CA GLU A 337 24.23 -11.40 4.62
C GLU A 337 25.60 -10.72 4.64
N GLN A 338 26.15 -10.45 3.47
CA GLN A 338 27.40 -9.72 3.28
C GLN A 338 27.25 -8.19 3.34
N GLY A 339 26.04 -7.68 3.57
CA GLY A 339 25.74 -6.24 3.54
C GLY A 339 25.77 -5.62 2.16
N ILE A 340 25.68 -6.43 1.08
CA ILE A 340 25.62 -5.94 -0.30
C ILE A 340 24.19 -5.46 -0.59
N PRO A 341 23.99 -4.17 -0.94
CA PRO A 341 22.66 -3.61 -1.15
C PRO A 341 21.97 -4.18 -2.39
N VAL A 342 20.65 -4.38 -2.27
CA VAL A 342 19.75 -4.70 -3.38
C VAL A 342 19.06 -3.41 -3.81
N ILE A 343 19.27 -3.01 -5.07
CA ILE A 343 18.79 -1.73 -5.60
C ILE A 343 17.66 -1.99 -6.59
N GLY A 344 16.55 -1.28 -6.47
CA GLY A 344 15.43 -1.34 -7.40
C GLY A 344 15.07 0.03 -7.98
N CYS A 345 14.55 0.00 -9.21
CA CYS A 345 14.07 1.20 -9.91
C CYS A 345 12.54 1.32 -9.86
N GLU A 346 11.83 0.19 -9.70
CA GLU A 346 10.37 0.15 -9.70
C GLU A 346 9.87 0.06 -8.24
N PRO A 347 9.19 1.13 -7.73
CA PRO A 347 8.78 1.18 -6.33
C PRO A 347 7.88 0.02 -5.90
N SER A 348 6.91 -0.35 -6.72
CA SER A 348 6.00 -1.44 -6.34
C SER A 348 6.70 -2.80 -6.30
N CYS A 349 7.75 -2.99 -7.11
CA CYS A 349 8.55 -4.21 -7.06
C CYS A 349 9.48 -4.23 -5.85
N LEU A 350 10.30 -3.19 -5.67
CA LEU A 350 11.29 -3.18 -4.58
C LEU A 350 10.63 -3.14 -3.20
N LEU A 351 9.61 -2.29 -3.03
CA LEU A 351 8.95 -2.15 -1.73
C LEU A 351 8.18 -3.42 -1.33
N THR A 352 7.83 -4.30 -2.27
CA THR A 352 7.33 -5.65 -1.94
C THR A 352 8.35 -6.48 -1.17
N PHE A 353 9.65 -6.34 -1.46
CA PHE A 353 10.71 -7.01 -0.68
C PHE A 353 10.84 -6.47 0.74
N ARG A 354 10.51 -5.18 0.94
CA ARG A 354 10.61 -4.52 2.24
C ARG A 354 9.37 -4.75 3.11
N ASP A 355 8.20 -4.76 2.52
CA ASP A 355 6.91 -4.77 3.23
C ASP A 355 6.28 -6.18 3.24
N GLU A 356 5.93 -6.74 2.09
CA GLU A 356 5.18 -7.98 2.06
C GLU A 356 6.01 -9.25 2.22
N TYR A 357 7.29 -9.25 1.84
CA TYR A 357 8.11 -10.46 1.97
C TYR A 357 8.35 -10.92 3.41
N PRO A 358 8.67 -10.02 4.38
CA PRO A 358 8.77 -10.42 5.78
C PRO A 358 7.48 -11.06 6.32
N GLU A 359 6.33 -10.62 5.82
CA GLU A 359 5.02 -11.12 6.22
C GLU A 359 4.64 -12.45 5.56
N LEU A 360 5.04 -12.67 4.29
CA LEU A 360 4.76 -13.90 3.55
C LEU A 360 5.71 -15.03 3.94
N VAL A 361 6.99 -14.73 4.16
CA VAL A 361 8.03 -15.74 4.42
C VAL A 361 8.24 -15.96 5.92
N ARG A 362 8.09 -14.91 6.73
CA ARG A 362 8.14 -14.92 8.21
C ARG A 362 9.44 -15.51 8.78
N ASP A 363 10.58 -15.26 8.13
CA ASP A 363 11.88 -15.66 8.64
C ASP A 363 12.90 -14.49 8.69
N GLU A 364 14.00 -14.69 9.40
CA GLU A 364 15.05 -13.70 9.56
C GLU A 364 15.77 -13.38 8.24
N LYS A 365 15.78 -14.33 7.28
CA LYS A 365 16.38 -14.07 5.96
C LYS A 365 15.57 -13.02 5.20
N ALA A 366 14.24 -13.12 5.25
CA ALA A 366 13.37 -12.13 4.61
C ALA A 366 13.57 -10.74 5.22
N LYS A 367 13.67 -10.64 6.55
CA LYS A 367 13.95 -9.38 7.24
C LYS A 367 15.32 -8.81 6.84
N LYS A 368 16.33 -9.66 6.73
CA LYS A 368 17.67 -9.25 6.32
C LYS A 368 17.69 -8.73 4.88
N VAL A 369 17.01 -9.40 3.96
CA VAL A 369 16.85 -8.95 2.57
C VAL A 369 16.09 -7.63 2.53
N ALA A 370 15.00 -7.49 3.28
CA ALA A 370 14.22 -6.26 3.38
C ALA A 370 15.08 -5.07 3.85
N ALA A 371 15.87 -5.26 4.90
CA ALA A 371 16.76 -4.23 5.47
C ALA A 371 17.89 -3.80 4.52
N ASN A 372 18.27 -4.66 3.55
CA ASN A 372 19.30 -4.37 2.56
C ASN A 372 18.73 -4.00 1.17
N SER A 373 17.43 -3.75 1.07
CA SER A 373 16.76 -3.38 -0.18
C SER A 373 16.45 -1.89 -0.20
N PHE A 374 16.94 -1.18 -1.24
CA PHE A 374 16.84 0.27 -1.37
C PHE A 374 16.32 0.67 -2.75
N MET A 375 15.49 1.70 -2.79
CA MET A 375 15.23 2.39 -4.05
C MET A 375 16.52 3.07 -4.53
N ILE A 376 16.69 3.20 -5.85
CA ILE A 376 17.91 3.79 -6.42
C ILE A 376 18.11 5.25 -5.96
N ASP A 377 17.06 6.02 -5.85
CA ASP A 377 17.06 7.41 -5.36
C ASP A 377 17.44 7.46 -3.87
N GLU A 378 16.86 6.59 -3.04
CA GLU A 378 17.19 6.44 -1.62
C GLU A 378 18.67 6.10 -1.44
N PHE A 379 19.17 5.16 -2.22
CA PHE A 379 20.55 4.70 -2.12
C PHE A 379 21.55 5.78 -2.50
N LEU A 380 21.28 6.57 -3.54
CA LEU A 380 22.13 7.69 -3.94
C LEU A 380 22.19 8.79 -2.87
N VAL A 381 21.06 9.13 -2.24
CA VAL A 381 21.01 10.09 -1.14
C VAL A 381 21.81 9.58 0.04
N LYS A 382 21.63 8.30 0.40
CA LYS A 382 22.42 7.66 1.46
C LYS A 382 23.94 7.73 1.19
N LEU A 383 24.37 7.45 -0.04
CA LEU A 383 25.78 7.58 -0.41
C LEU A 383 26.27 9.02 -0.31
N GLN A 384 25.44 9.99 -0.64
CA GLN A 384 25.76 11.42 -0.50
C GLN A 384 25.92 11.81 0.98
N GLU A 385 24.99 11.41 1.83
CA GLU A 385 25.03 11.65 3.27
C GLU A 385 26.25 11.02 3.94
N ASP A 386 26.61 9.80 3.53
CA ASP A 386 27.80 9.08 3.97
C ASP A 386 29.13 9.66 3.41
N GLY A 387 29.08 10.67 2.53
CA GLY A 387 30.26 11.24 1.85
C GLY A 387 30.94 10.28 0.87
N LYS A 388 30.21 9.26 0.42
CA LYS A 388 30.72 8.19 -0.47
C LYS A 388 30.31 8.34 -1.92
N LEU A 389 29.36 9.25 -2.24
CA LEU A 389 28.90 9.45 -3.60
C LEU A 389 29.98 10.11 -4.45
N LYS A 390 30.53 9.37 -5.41
CA LYS A 390 31.51 9.86 -6.39
C LYS A 390 30.82 10.10 -7.73
N LEU A 391 29.90 11.04 -7.78
CA LEU A 391 29.12 11.33 -8.97
C LEU A 391 29.26 12.79 -9.34
N ASP A 392 29.85 13.05 -10.50
CA ASP A 392 29.92 14.38 -11.09
C ASP A 392 28.81 14.50 -12.15
N LEU A 393 27.75 15.20 -11.78
CA LEU A 393 26.59 15.43 -12.65
C LEU A 393 26.75 16.79 -13.33
N GLY A 394 26.74 16.81 -14.65
CA GLY A 394 26.73 18.04 -15.40
C GLY A 394 25.51 18.92 -15.09
N LYS A 395 25.70 20.23 -15.12
CA LYS A 395 24.61 21.19 -14.91
C LYS A 395 23.63 21.19 -16.09
N LEU A 396 22.34 20.97 -15.78
CA LEU A 396 21.26 21.03 -16.74
C LEU A 396 20.07 21.79 -16.15
N GLU A 397 19.80 22.99 -16.67
CA GLU A 397 18.66 23.80 -16.24
C GLU A 397 17.35 23.14 -16.70
N LYS A 398 16.63 22.51 -15.79
CA LYS A 398 15.34 21.86 -16.07
C LYS A 398 14.34 22.07 -14.95
N LYS A 399 13.09 22.36 -15.32
CA LYS A 399 11.95 22.23 -14.41
C LYS A 399 11.43 20.80 -14.47
N VAL A 400 11.38 20.15 -13.33
CA VAL A 400 10.96 18.76 -13.18
C VAL A 400 9.70 18.73 -12.34
N LEU A 401 8.61 18.23 -12.90
CA LEU A 401 7.38 17.94 -12.16
C LEU A 401 7.42 16.48 -11.69
N PHE A 402 7.47 16.28 -10.39
CA PHE A 402 7.62 14.96 -9.80
C PHE A 402 6.31 14.45 -9.20
N GLN A 403 5.82 13.32 -9.69
CA GLN A 403 4.71 12.55 -9.11
C GLN A 403 5.27 11.25 -8.53
N ALA A 404 5.30 11.17 -7.20
CA ALA A 404 5.77 9.96 -6.53
C ALA A 404 4.78 8.79 -6.67
N HIS A 405 5.32 7.58 -6.75
CA HIS A 405 4.51 6.35 -6.75
C HIS A 405 3.74 6.18 -5.43
N CYS A 406 2.54 5.59 -5.47
CA CYS A 406 1.67 5.46 -4.30
C CYS A 406 2.34 4.70 -3.14
N HIS A 407 2.94 3.55 -3.41
CA HIS A 407 3.65 2.76 -2.39
C HIS A 407 4.88 3.52 -1.86
N GLN A 408 5.60 4.24 -2.72
CA GLN A 408 6.72 5.07 -2.28
C GLN A 408 6.26 6.16 -1.31
N LYS A 409 5.16 6.85 -1.61
CA LYS A 409 4.56 7.84 -0.68
C LYS A 409 4.21 7.21 0.67
N ALA A 410 3.64 6.01 0.64
CA ALA A 410 3.17 5.33 1.84
C ALA A 410 4.32 4.79 2.71
N ASP A 411 5.36 4.20 2.09
CA ASP A 411 6.41 3.49 2.81
C ASP A 411 7.65 4.37 3.12
N MET A 412 7.93 5.36 2.26
CA MET A 412 9.17 6.18 2.33
C MET A 412 8.91 7.69 2.39
N GLY A 413 7.71 8.13 2.01
CA GLY A 413 7.45 9.53 1.74
C GLY A 413 8.05 10.00 0.41
N THR A 414 8.16 11.32 0.22
CA THR A 414 8.64 11.93 -1.03
C THR A 414 9.96 12.68 -0.89
N ALA A 415 10.38 12.95 0.34
CA ALA A 415 11.54 13.82 0.64
C ALA A 415 12.85 13.28 0.04
N VAL A 416 13.08 11.97 0.15
CA VAL A 416 14.29 11.31 -0.34
C VAL A 416 14.39 11.39 -1.86
N SER A 417 13.30 11.12 -2.57
CA SER A 417 13.28 11.21 -4.04
C SER A 417 13.46 12.65 -4.54
N MET A 418 12.89 13.61 -3.83
CA MET A 418 13.11 15.04 -4.11
C MET A 418 14.57 15.43 -3.89
N ALA A 419 15.21 14.90 -2.84
CA ALA A 419 16.63 15.11 -2.57
C ALA A 419 17.50 14.49 -3.68
N ALA A 420 17.21 13.26 -4.09
CA ALA A 420 17.92 12.59 -5.18
C ALA A 420 17.85 13.37 -6.51
N LEU A 421 16.67 13.86 -6.88
CA LEU A 421 16.51 14.66 -8.09
C LEU A 421 17.30 15.99 -8.03
N ARG A 422 17.45 16.57 -6.85
CA ARG A 422 18.24 17.79 -6.62
C ARG A 422 19.76 17.57 -6.61
N LEU A 423 20.23 16.31 -6.61
CA LEU A 423 21.65 16.00 -6.84
C LEU A 423 22.11 16.47 -8.22
N ALA A 424 21.21 16.55 -9.20
CA ALA A 424 21.52 17.07 -10.53
C ALA A 424 21.51 18.61 -10.49
N PRO A 425 22.67 19.29 -10.71
CA PRO A 425 22.75 20.73 -10.66
C PRO A 425 21.86 21.39 -11.71
N GLY A 426 21.06 22.39 -11.31
CA GLY A 426 20.15 23.13 -12.20
C GLY A 426 18.73 22.53 -12.31
N TYR A 427 18.44 21.39 -11.68
CA TYR A 427 17.07 20.87 -11.61
C TYR A 427 16.24 21.66 -10.60
N GLN A 428 15.14 22.22 -11.08
CA GLN A 428 14.10 22.83 -10.23
C GLN A 428 12.96 21.81 -10.08
N VAL A 429 12.95 21.10 -8.97
CA VAL A 429 12.02 19.99 -8.74
C VAL A 429 10.81 20.46 -7.96
N GLU A 430 9.62 20.28 -8.54
CA GLU A 430 8.32 20.57 -7.94
C GLU A 430 7.55 19.27 -7.73
N LEU A 431 7.07 19.05 -6.51
CA LEU A 431 6.24 17.90 -6.17
C LEU A 431 4.80 18.15 -6.58
N VAL A 432 4.21 17.23 -7.33
CA VAL A 432 2.77 17.24 -7.59
C VAL A 432 2.03 16.81 -6.33
N ASN A 433 1.23 17.70 -5.78
CA ASN A 433 0.33 17.36 -4.67
C ASN A 433 -0.89 16.58 -5.19
N ALA A 434 -0.66 15.36 -5.68
CA ALA A 434 -1.70 14.47 -6.15
C ALA A 434 -1.72 13.19 -5.32
N GLY A 435 -2.90 12.69 -5.01
CA GLY A 435 -3.07 11.43 -4.30
C GLY A 435 -2.63 10.25 -5.15
N CYS A 436 -3.48 9.81 -6.06
CA CYS A 436 -3.29 8.65 -6.92
C CYS A 436 -3.43 9.04 -8.40
N CYS A 437 -2.74 8.31 -9.28
CA CYS A 437 -2.89 8.47 -10.74
C CYS A 437 -4.10 7.71 -11.33
N GLY A 438 -4.77 6.89 -10.52
CA GLY A 438 -5.90 6.06 -10.93
C GLY A 438 -5.55 4.73 -11.61
N MET A 439 -4.28 4.46 -11.91
CA MET A 439 -3.88 3.23 -12.64
C MET A 439 -3.82 1.99 -11.77
N ALA A 440 -3.18 2.05 -10.60
CA ALA A 440 -3.08 0.95 -9.62
C ALA A 440 -2.89 -0.45 -10.27
N GLY A 441 -1.76 -0.64 -10.93
CA GLY A 441 -1.45 -1.89 -11.64
C GLY A 441 -2.43 -2.17 -12.78
N SER A 442 -3.20 -3.25 -12.70
CA SER A 442 -4.21 -3.62 -13.71
C SER A 442 -5.54 -2.89 -13.55
N PHE A 443 -5.83 -2.29 -12.40
CA PHE A 443 -7.12 -1.66 -12.09
C PHE A 443 -7.58 -0.69 -13.18
N GLY A 444 -6.74 0.27 -13.56
CA GLY A 444 -7.07 1.25 -14.58
C GLY A 444 -7.15 0.69 -16.01
N TYR A 445 -6.72 -0.55 -16.26
CA TYR A 445 -6.89 -1.24 -17.53
C TYR A 445 -8.24 -1.92 -17.66
N GLU A 446 -8.85 -2.28 -16.54
CA GLU A 446 -10.10 -3.04 -16.49
C GLU A 446 -11.28 -2.17 -16.94
N LYS A 447 -12.14 -2.70 -17.81
CA LYS A 447 -13.21 -1.93 -18.46
C LYS A 447 -14.20 -1.33 -17.45
N GLU A 448 -14.49 -2.05 -16.38
CA GLU A 448 -15.39 -1.63 -15.30
C GLU A 448 -14.80 -0.53 -14.42
N HIS A 449 -13.48 -0.40 -14.39
CA HIS A 449 -12.77 0.58 -13.58
C HIS A 449 -12.28 1.80 -14.38
N TYR A 450 -12.42 1.79 -15.71
CA TYR A 450 -11.84 2.83 -16.57
C TYR A 450 -12.30 4.24 -16.19
N ASP A 451 -13.61 4.43 -16.05
CA ASP A 451 -14.18 5.76 -15.78
C ASP A 451 -13.76 6.29 -14.40
N ILE A 452 -13.77 5.43 -13.37
CA ILE A 452 -13.32 5.81 -12.04
C ILE A 452 -11.81 6.06 -12.01
N SER A 453 -11.03 5.28 -12.75
CA SER A 453 -9.58 5.48 -12.93
C SER A 453 -9.27 6.85 -13.53
N MET A 454 -10.02 7.25 -14.57
CA MET A 454 -9.90 8.57 -15.18
C MET A 454 -10.29 9.68 -14.21
N LYS A 455 -11.41 9.50 -13.49
CA LYS A 455 -11.87 10.47 -12.50
C LYS A 455 -10.85 10.71 -11.39
N ILE A 456 -10.23 9.64 -10.88
CA ILE A 456 -9.15 9.76 -9.88
C ILE A 456 -7.96 10.55 -10.42
N GLY A 457 -7.54 10.30 -11.67
CA GLY A 457 -6.45 11.06 -12.30
C GLY A 457 -6.78 12.54 -12.51
N GLU A 458 -8.05 12.86 -12.79
CA GLU A 458 -8.54 14.23 -12.98
C GLU A 458 -8.66 15.02 -11.68
N GLU A 459 -8.68 14.38 -10.51
CA GLU A 459 -8.76 15.11 -9.23
C GLU A 459 -7.57 16.04 -9.01
N SER A 460 -6.37 15.65 -9.40
CA SER A 460 -5.16 16.45 -9.15
C SER A 460 -4.07 16.28 -10.23
N LEU A 461 -3.77 15.04 -10.64
CA LEU A 461 -2.59 14.77 -11.48
C LEU A 461 -2.73 15.33 -12.89
N PHE A 462 -3.82 15.05 -13.57
CA PHE A 462 -3.99 15.49 -14.95
C PHE A 462 -4.10 17.02 -15.08
N PRO A 463 -4.81 17.74 -14.18
CA PRO A 463 -4.76 19.21 -14.16
C PRO A 463 -3.35 19.76 -13.94
N ALA A 464 -2.56 19.17 -13.03
CA ALA A 464 -1.19 19.62 -12.76
C ALA A 464 -0.26 19.43 -13.98
N ILE A 465 -0.43 18.33 -14.73
CA ILE A 465 0.33 18.09 -15.98
C ILE A 465 -0.07 19.13 -17.04
N ARG A 466 -1.37 19.32 -17.29
CA ARG A 466 -1.86 20.29 -18.29
C ARG A 466 -1.46 21.74 -17.99
N ALA A 467 -1.39 22.10 -16.71
CA ALA A 467 -0.94 23.44 -16.30
C ALA A 467 0.55 23.71 -16.60
N LYS A 468 1.36 22.69 -16.82
CA LYS A 468 2.79 22.82 -17.17
C LYS A 468 3.05 22.84 -18.67
N ASP A 469 2.15 22.26 -19.45
CA ASP A 469 2.24 22.25 -20.92
C ASP A 469 1.68 23.54 -21.55
N SER A 470 1.05 24.42 -20.76
CA SER A 470 0.54 25.75 -21.13
C SER A 470 1.46 26.86 -20.65
#